data_5af688bb0824ee201ddf6cd78debdae9
#
_entry.id   5af688bb0824ee201ddf6cd78debdae9
#
_cell.length_a   1.000
_cell.length_b   1.000
_cell.length_c   1.000
_cell.angle_alpha   90.00
_cell.angle_beta   90.00
_cell.angle_gamma   90.00
#
_symmetry.space_group_name_H-M   'P 1'
#
loop_
_entity.id
_entity.type
_entity.pdbx_description
1 polymer ?
#
loop_
_entity_poly.entity_id
_entity_poly.type
_entity_poly.pdbx_seq_one_letter_code
_entity_poly.pdbx_strand_id
1 'polypeptide(L)'
;MYMEAGKTLTNEEVIRELLELLKKNAMKEQANDVFEICSYVDGLEKKIDSMTEELTNMQNQIKEMQEDTLVNNAKKALSEAQERLNTRCEQIKSQVFQVKVQVKSTAKSIVDEAKVKGREALYRVSEFLEIKNKLLNIRENVRGAIRTTDNAIAKTALLGKGLREAGHTAANAFRTFADKLEVDYSQKEQKHTITKAVLAPMKAVNNVLVSMELHLDASIDKLDNLAMNVQIDKEKHKGNVKSVEQTEPELSLIHI
;
A
#
# COMPACT_ATOMS: atom_id res chain seq x y z
N MET A 1 7.23 -21.67 7.58
CA MET A 1 5.79 -21.53 7.85
C MET A 1 5.17 -21.06 6.55
N TYR A 2 4.57 -21.97 5.78
CA TYR A 2 3.92 -21.64 4.52
C TYR A 2 2.68 -20.81 4.86
N MET A 3 2.69 -19.52 4.45
CA MET A 3 1.47 -18.72 4.46
C MET A 3 0.57 -19.34 3.38
N GLU A 4 -0.54 -19.97 3.78
CA GLU A 4 -1.61 -20.24 2.85
C GLU A 4 -1.92 -18.96 2.12
N ALA A 5 -2.00 -19.01 0.79
CA ALA A 5 -2.53 -17.94 -0.03
C ALA A 5 -3.95 -17.66 0.46
N GLY A 6 -4.05 -16.80 1.47
CA GLY A 6 -5.27 -16.60 2.25
C GLY A 6 -6.32 -15.94 1.39
N LYS A 7 -7.56 -16.33 1.62
CA LYS A 7 -8.73 -15.60 1.12
C LYS A 7 -8.55 -14.11 1.35
N THR A 8 -8.97 -13.30 0.40
CA THR A 8 -9.05 -11.85 0.59
C THR A 8 -9.98 -11.53 1.77
N LEU A 9 -9.72 -10.45 2.50
CA LEU A 9 -10.60 -10.02 3.62
C LEU A 9 -12.06 -9.88 3.16
N THR A 10 -12.26 -9.34 1.97
CA THR A 10 -13.59 -9.16 1.38
C THR A 10 -14.33 -10.49 1.12
N ASN A 11 -13.60 -11.60 1.01
CA ASN A 11 -14.15 -12.96 0.83
C ASN A 11 -14.19 -13.78 2.14
N GLU A 12 -13.70 -13.25 3.25
CA GLU A 12 -13.80 -13.91 4.56
C GLU A 12 -15.26 -13.93 5.02
N GLU A 13 -15.70 -15.11 5.49
CA GLU A 13 -17.10 -15.33 5.91
C GLU A 13 -17.50 -14.36 7.02
N VAL A 14 -16.62 -14.14 8.00
CA VAL A 14 -16.89 -13.24 9.12
C VAL A 14 -17.03 -11.77 8.68
N ILE A 15 -16.30 -11.33 7.66
CA ILE A 15 -16.45 -9.97 7.10
C ILE A 15 -17.79 -9.86 6.39
N ARG A 16 -18.18 -10.85 5.57
CA ARG A 16 -19.48 -10.86 4.91
C ARG A 16 -20.63 -10.85 5.90
N GLU A 17 -20.54 -11.66 6.95
CA GLU A 17 -21.54 -11.68 8.02
C GLU A 17 -21.65 -10.32 8.73
N LEU A 18 -20.52 -9.67 9.05
CA LEU A 18 -20.52 -8.33 9.62
C LEU A 18 -21.22 -7.31 8.70
N LEU A 19 -20.89 -7.32 7.41
CA LEU A 19 -21.50 -6.42 6.43
C LEU A 19 -23.02 -6.64 6.31
N GLU A 20 -23.49 -7.87 6.35
CA GLU A 20 -24.92 -8.19 6.34
C GLU A 20 -25.61 -7.72 7.62
N LEU A 21 -25.02 -7.90 8.80
CA LEU A 21 -25.56 -7.44 10.06
C LEU A 21 -25.68 -5.92 10.09
N LEU A 22 -24.65 -5.20 9.62
CA LEU A 22 -24.70 -3.74 9.49
C LEU A 22 -25.83 -3.29 8.56
N LYS A 23 -25.96 -3.91 7.38
CA LYS A 23 -27.03 -3.58 6.42
C LYS A 23 -28.43 -3.84 6.97
N LYS A 24 -28.64 -4.99 7.65
CA LYS A 24 -29.92 -5.36 8.30
C LYS A 24 -30.32 -4.37 9.39
N ASN A 25 -29.34 -3.77 10.06
CA ASN A 25 -29.55 -2.76 11.11
C ASN A 25 -29.55 -1.31 10.60
N ALA A 26 -29.77 -1.10 9.29
CA ALA A 26 -29.80 0.21 8.62
C ALA A 26 -28.49 1.03 8.75
N MET A 27 -27.36 0.37 9.00
CA MET A 27 -26.01 0.95 9.10
C MET A 27 -25.26 0.80 7.75
N LYS A 28 -25.86 1.29 6.66
CA LYS A 28 -25.35 1.09 5.30
C LYS A 28 -24.02 1.82 5.03
N GLU A 29 -23.88 3.03 5.56
CA GLU A 29 -22.64 3.82 5.42
C GLU A 29 -21.46 3.08 6.10
N GLN A 30 -21.68 2.60 7.32
CA GLN A 30 -20.68 1.83 8.06
C GLN A 30 -20.32 0.51 7.35
N ALA A 31 -21.32 -0.16 6.76
CA ALA A 31 -21.06 -1.37 5.97
C ALA A 31 -20.19 -1.06 4.74
N ASN A 32 -20.44 0.06 4.07
CA ASN A 32 -19.64 0.48 2.92
C ASN A 32 -18.21 0.83 3.34
N ASP A 33 -18.04 1.61 4.41
CA ASP A 33 -16.71 1.97 4.91
C ASP A 33 -15.88 0.73 5.31
N VAL A 34 -16.48 -0.23 6.02
CA VAL A 34 -15.82 -1.51 6.38
C VAL A 34 -15.42 -2.29 5.13
N PHE A 35 -16.31 -2.38 4.13
CA PHE A 35 -16.01 -3.06 2.87
C PHE A 35 -14.83 -2.40 2.14
N GLU A 36 -14.83 -1.08 2.03
CA GLU A 36 -13.76 -0.34 1.35
C GLU A 36 -12.42 -0.48 2.10
N ILE A 37 -12.40 -0.41 3.43
CA ILE A 37 -11.20 -0.65 4.24
C ILE A 37 -10.64 -2.05 3.93
N CYS A 38 -11.48 -3.09 3.95
CA CYS A 38 -11.05 -4.45 3.62
C CYS A 38 -10.51 -4.54 2.18
N SER A 39 -11.18 -3.90 1.22
CA SER A 39 -10.77 -3.88 -0.20
C SER A 39 -9.41 -3.20 -0.39
N TYR A 40 -9.16 -2.07 0.29
CA TYR A 40 -7.86 -1.40 0.22
C TYR A 40 -6.74 -2.25 0.84
N VAL A 41 -7.00 -2.91 1.97
CA VAL A 41 -6.01 -3.82 2.60
C VAL A 41 -5.71 -5.02 1.69
N ASP A 42 -6.72 -5.61 1.03
CA ASP A 42 -6.53 -6.65 0.02
C ASP A 42 -5.75 -6.13 -1.20
N GLY A 43 -5.97 -4.87 -1.58
CA GLY A 43 -5.23 -4.19 -2.63
C GLY A 43 -3.73 -4.02 -2.29
N LEU A 44 -3.40 -3.76 -1.02
CA LEU A 44 -1.99 -3.68 -0.58
C LEU A 44 -1.27 -5.03 -0.75
N GLU A 45 -1.92 -6.15 -0.45
CA GLU A 45 -1.34 -7.49 -0.63
C GLU A 45 -0.94 -7.74 -2.08
N LYS A 46 -1.85 -7.47 -3.03
CA LYS A 46 -1.57 -7.60 -4.47
C LYS A 46 -0.39 -6.72 -4.93
N LYS A 47 -0.27 -5.53 -4.35
CA LYS A 47 0.84 -4.62 -4.67
C LYS A 47 2.17 -5.11 -4.10
N ILE A 48 2.16 -5.76 -2.94
CA ILE A 48 3.34 -6.41 -2.38
C ILE A 48 3.82 -7.54 -3.32
N ASP A 49 2.91 -8.33 -3.86
CA ASP A 49 3.24 -9.39 -4.81
C ASP A 49 3.88 -8.80 -6.09
N SER A 50 3.26 -7.74 -6.65
CA SER A 50 3.83 -7.02 -7.79
C SER A 50 5.20 -6.40 -7.49
N MET A 51 5.40 -5.82 -6.31
CA MET A 51 6.69 -5.29 -5.88
C MET A 51 7.75 -6.40 -5.78
N THR A 52 7.39 -7.57 -5.26
CA THR A 52 8.28 -8.73 -5.15
C THR A 52 8.72 -9.22 -6.52
N GLU A 53 7.81 -9.26 -7.49
CA GLU A 53 8.10 -9.63 -8.88
C GLU A 53 9.08 -8.63 -9.51
N GLU A 54 8.84 -7.33 -9.38
CA GLU A 54 9.71 -6.31 -9.95
C GLU A 54 11.10 -6.29 -9.29
N LEU A 55 11.19 -6.55 -7.99
CA LEU A 55 12.48 -6.69 -7.28
C LEU A 55 13.25 -7.92 -7.76
N THR A 56 12.55 -9.01 -8.10
CA THR A 56 13.16 -10.21 -8.70
C THR A 56 13.67 -9.91 -10.11
N ASN A 57 12.89 -9.21 -10.93
CA ASN A 57 13.30 -8.76 -12.25
C ASN A 57 14.55 -7.88 -12.18
N MET A 58 14.57 -6.92 -11.26
CA MET A 58 15.73 -6.06 -11.01
C MET A 58 16.96 -6.88 -10.61
N GLN A 59 16.81 -7.89 -9.75
CA GLN A 59 17.90 -8.76 -9.35
C GLN A 59 18.52 -9.53 -10.53
N ASN A 60 17.68 -10.07 -11.39
CA ASN A 60 18.12 -10.81 -12.58
C ASN A 60 18.91 -9.89 -13.53
N GLN A 61 18.42 -8.67 -13.76
CA GLN A 61 19.11 -7.70 -14.62
C GLN A 61 20.45 -7.23 -14.04
N ILE A 62 20.54 -7.06 -12.70
CA ILE A 62 21.81 -6.74 -12.04
C ILE A 62 22.83 -7.90 -12.22
N LYS A 63 22.37 -9.15 -12.17
CA LYS A 63 23.23 -10.32 -12.39
C LYS A 63 23.77 -10.40 -13.83
N GLU A 64 22.96 -10.01 -14.81
CA GLU A 64 23.31 -10.02 -16.24
C GLU A 64 24.26 -8.88 -16.65
N MET A 65 24.47 -7.88 -15.78
CA MET A 65 25.42 -6.79 -16.06
C MET A 65 26.85 -7.35 -16.16
N GLN A 66 27.51 -7.05 -17.29
CA GLN A 66 28.90 -7.47 -17.55
C GLN A 66 29.88 -6.85 -16.53
N GLU A 67 30.95 -7.58 -16.23
CA GLU A 67 31.97 -7.17 -15.28
C GLU A 67 33.00 -6.25 -15.95
N ASP A 68 32.70 -4.96 -16.00
CA ASP A 68 33.66 -3.92 -16.34
C ASP A 68 33.83 -2.97 -15.15
N THR A 69 35.02 -2.40 -14.96
CA THR A 69 35.40 -1.70 -13.70
C THR A 69 34.47 -0.55 -13.35
N LEU A 70 33.98 0.20 -14.34
CA LEU A 70 32.99 1.27 -14.14
C LEU A 70 31.58 0.74 -13.88
N VAL A 71 31.24 -0.41 -14.48
CA VAL A 71 29.98 -1.10 -14.29
C VAL A 71 29.90 -1.76 -12.91
N ASN A 72 31.03 -2.22 -12.35
CA ASN A 72 31.06 -2.85 -11.03
C ASN A 72 30.62 -1.92 -9.89
N ASN A 73 30.99 -0.64 -9.92
CA ASN A 73 30.51 0.32 -8.93
C ASN A 73 28.99 0.58 -9.04
N ALA A 74 28.49 0.64 -10.28
CA ALA A 74 27.06 0.76 -10.52
C ALA A 74 26.31 -0.50 -10.05
N LYS A 75 26.83 -1.68 -10.38
CA LYS A 75 26.28 -2.98 -9.98
C LYS A 75 26.19 -3.10 -8.45
N LYS A 76 27.26 -2.71 -7.73
CA LYS A 76 27.28 -2.69 -6.27
C LYS A 76 26.22 -1.76 -5.69
N ALA A 77 26.15 -0.52 -6.16
CA ALA A 77 25.16 0.45 -5.67
C ALA A 77 23.70 0.01 -5.92
N LEU A 78 23.46 -0.64 -7.07
CA LEU A 78 22.16 -1.18 -7.41
C LEU A 78 21.81 -2.41 -6.56
N SER A 79 22.76 -3.30 -6.31
CA SER A 79 22.57 -4.46 -5.42
C SER A 79 22.24 -4.04 -3.99
N GLU A 80 22.95 -3.02 -3.47
CA GLU A 80 22.66 -2.46 -2.14
C GLU A 80 21.27 -1.83 -2.08
N ALA A 81 20.85 -1.11 -3.13
CA ALA A 81 19.51 -0.53 -3.19
C ALA A 81 18.43 -1.62 -3.24
N GLN A 82 18.62 -2.64 -4.04
CA GLN A 82 17.72 -3.79 -4.19
C GLN A 82 17.57 -4.55 -2.87
N GLU A 83 18.67 -4.80 -2.15
CA GLU A 83 18.64 -5.47 -0.84
C GLU A 83 17.85 -4.66 0.20
N ARG A 84 18.06 -3.35 0.25
CA ARG A 84 17.28 -2.45 1.12
C ARG A 84 15.78 -2.47 0.77
N LEU A 85 15.44 -2.49 -0.52
CA LEU A 85 14.06 -2.57 -0.97
C LEU A 85 13.43 -3.92 -0.64
N ASN A 86 14.15 -5.02 -0.78
CA ASN A 86 13.68 -6.35 -0.36
C ASN A 86 13.39 -6.39 1.14
N THR A 87 14.30 -5.88 1.97
CA THR A 87 14.09 -5.81 3.42
C THR A 87 12.83 -5.03 3.78
N ARG A 88 12.61 -3.88 3.12
CA ARG A 88 11.40 -3.07 3.33
C ARG A 88 10.14 -3.77 2.83
N CYS A 89 10.21 -4.46 1.70
CA CYS A 89 9.11 -5.24 1.15
C CYS A 89 8.63 -6.29 2.15
N GLU A 90 9.55 -7.06 2.74
CA GLU A 90 9.22 -8.06 3.75
C GLU A 90 8.65 -7.44 5.04
N GLN A 91 9.15 -6.29 5.46
CA GLN A 91 8.59 -5.54 6.60
C GLN A 91 7.16 -5.10 6.33
N ILE A 92 6.90 -4.50 5.17
CA ILE A 92 5.56 -4.05 4.75
C ILE A 92 4.61 -5.26 4.67
N LYS A 93 5.06 -6.37 4.08
CA LYS A 93 4.30 -7.62 3.98
C LYS A 93 3.88 -8.15 5.35
N SER A 94 4.81 -8.20 6.29
CA SER A 94 4.52 -8.61 7.67
C SER A 94 3.51 -7.69 8.34
N GLN A 95 3.64 -6.38 8.18
CA GLN A 95 2.73 -5.40 8.77
C GLN A 95 1.31 -5.48 8.16
N VAL A 96 1.18 -5.63 6.83
CA VAL A 96 -0.11 -5.82 6.17
C VAL A 96 -0.78 -7.10 6.66
N PHE A 97 -0.03 -8.18 6.81
CA PHE A 97 -0.55 -9.42 7.40
C PHE A 97 -1.10 -9.19 8.83
N GLN A 98 -0.37 -8.45 9.68
CA GLN A 98 -0.84 -8.12 11.03
C GLN A 98 -2.14 -7.28 11.01
N VAL A 99 -2.28 -6.36 10.06
CA VAL A 99 -3.52 -5.60 9.86
C VAL A 99 -4.66 -6.54 9.48
N LYS A 100 -4.46 -7.47 8.52
CA LYS A 100 -5.48 -8.46 8.13
C LYS A 100 -5.94 -9.31 9.31
N VAL A 101 -5.01 -9.80 10.11
CA VAL A 101 -5.33 -10.61 11.31
C VAL A 101 -6.16 -9.79 12.29
N GLN A 102 -5.82 -8.55 12.54
CA GLN A 102 -6.55 -7.69 13.46
C GLN A 102 -7.95 -7.35 12.92
N VAL A 103 -8.08 -6.98 11.66
CA VAL A 103 -9.39 -6.73 11.01
C VAL A 103 -10.30 -7.94 11.19
N LYS A 104 -9.79 -9.14 10.90
CA LYS A 104 -10.55 -10.39 11.02
C LYS A 104 -10.96 -10.70 12.47
N SER A 105 -10.05 -10.51 13.43
CA SER A 105 -10.35 -10.75 14.84
C SER A 105 -11.36 -9.75 15.40
N THR A 106 -11.23 -8.48 15.05
CA THR A 106 -12.18 -7.41 15.44
C THR A 106 -13.56 -7.69 14.85
N ALA A 107 -13.64 -8.01 13.56
CA ALA A 107 -14.90 -8.38 12.91
C ALA A 107 -15.58 -9.57 13.61
N LYS A 108 -14.82 -10.61 13.95
CA LYS A 108 -15.34 -11.78 14.66
C LYS A 108 -15.91 -11.41 16.03
N SER A 109 -15.19 -10.63 16.82
CA SER A 109 -15.66 -10.16 18.12
C SER A 109 -16.98 -9.41 18.00
N ILE A 110 -17.09 -8.51 17.02
CA ILE A 110 -18.30 -7.70 16.80
C ILE A 110 -19.48 -8.59 16.38
N VAL A 111 -19.26 -9.53 15.45
CA VAL A 111 -20.30 -10.45 14.97
C VAL A 111 -20.82 -11.33 16.11
N ASP A 112 -19.92 -11.93 16.90
CA ASP A 112 -20.29 -12.79 18.01
C ASP A 112 -21.10 -12.02 19.07
N GLU A 113 -20.72 -10.79 19.36
CA GLU A 113 -21.44 -9.93 20.33
C GLU A 113 -22.77 -9.42 19.73
N ALA A 114 -22.83 -9.10 18.46
CA ALA A 114 -24.05 -8.63 17.80
C ALA A 114 -25.16 -9.67 17.77
N LYS A 115 -24.81 -10.97 17.76
CA LYS A 115 -25.80 -12.08 17.90
C LYS A 115 -26.50 -12.06 19.24
N VAL A 116 -25.88 -11.50 20.29
CA VAL A 116 -26.42 -11.45 21.65
C VAL A 116 -27.02 -10.09 21.97
N LYS A 117 -26.32 -8.99 21.64
CA LYS A 117 -26.69 -7.61 22.01
C LYS A 117 -27.31 -6.81 20.86
N GLY A 118 -27.46 -7.40 19.67
CA GLY A 118 -28.05 -6.74 18.52
C GLY A 118 -27.27 -5.51 18.04
N ARG A 119 -28.01 -4.47 17.67
CA ARG A 119 -27.48 -3.23 17.07
C ARG A 119 -26.40 -2.54 17.94
N GLU A 120 -26.53 -2.59 19.25
CA GLU A 120 -25.60 -1.91 20.16
C GLU A 120 -24.15 -2.40 19.98
N ALA A 121 -23.97 -3.71 19.80
CA ALA A 121 -22.67 -4.29 19.53
C ALA A 121 -22.08 -3.85 18.16
N LEU A 122 -22.92 -3.55 17.18
CA LEU A 122 -22.46 -3.11 15.86
C LEU A 122 -21.78 -1.73 15.89
N TYR A 123 -22.03 -0.92 16.89
CA TYR A 123 -21.31 0.35 17.06
C TYR A 123 -19.81 0.15 17.36
N ARG A 124 -19.42 -1.05 17.76
CA ARG A 124 -18.02 -1.40 17.95
C ARG A 124 -17.22 -1.49 16.64
N VAL A 125 -17.85 -1.36 15.47
CA VAL A 125 -17.10 -1.22 14.21
C VAL A 125 -16.15 -0.03 14.22
N SER A 126 -16.38 0.97 15.09
CA SER A 126 -15.40 2.03 15.36
C SER A 126 -14.05 1.52 15.88
N GLU A 127 -13.99 0.31 16.46
CA GLU A 127 -12.73 -0.32 16.92
C GLU A 127 -11.77 -0.64 15.75
N PHE A 128 -12.28 -0.68 14.50
CA PHE A 128 -11.39 -0.73 13.34
C PHE A 128 -10.41 0.46 13.30
N LEU A 129 -10.72 1.56 13.97
CA LEU A 129 -9.80 2.70 14.10
C LEU A 129 -8.47 2.32 14.76
N GLU A 130 -8.42 1.26 15.56
CA GLU A 130 -7.19 0.77 16.18
C GLU A 130 -6.12 0.34 15.15
N ILE A 131 -6.53 -0.06 13.93
CA ILE A 131 -5.58 -0.39 12.86
C ILE A 131 -4.94 0.85 12.23
N LYS A 132 -5.46 2.07 12.48
CA LYS A 132 -4.97 3.30 11.86
C LYS A 132 -3.48 3.52 12.09
N ASN A 133 -3.01 3.34 13.32
CA ASN A 133 -1.59 3.50 13.65
C ASN A 133 -0.70 2.49 12.90
N LYS A 134 -1.19 1.27 12.68
CA LYS A 134 -0.47 0.27 11.87
C LYS A 134 -0.40 0.69 10.41
N LEU A 135 -1.50 1.20 9.84
CA LEU A 135 -1.52 1.72 8.46
C LEU A 135 -0.60 2.93 8.30
N LEU A 136 -0.56 3.84 9.28
CA LEU A 136 0.37 4.97 9.30
C LEU A 136 1.83 4.50 9.31
N ASN A 137 2.16 3.47 10.10
CA ASN A 137 3.51 2.90 10.12
C ASN A 137 3.89 2.24 8.79
N ILE A 138 2.94 1.53 8.16
CA ILE A 138 3.14 0.96 6.81
C ILE A 138 3.41 2.09 5.81
N ARG A 139 2.63 3.19 5.87
CA ARG A 139 2.80 4.35 5.01
C ARG A 139 4.20 4.96 5.12
N GLU A 140 4.73 5.11 6.32
CA GLU A 140 6.09 5.61 6.52
C GLU A 140 7.15 4.67 5.94
N ASN A 141 6.96 3.36 6.05
CA ASN A 141 7.85 2.38 5.41
C ASN A 141 7.77 2.45 3.88
N VAL A 142 6.58 2.62 3.32
CA VAL A 142 6.37 2.81 1.87
C VAL A 142 7.05 4.10 1.41
N ARG A 143 6.86 5.22 2.09
CA ARG A 143 7.55 6.48 1.81
C ARG A 143 9.06 6.36 1.87
N GLY A 144 9.56 5.65 2.87
CA GLY A 144 10.99 5.36 2.97
C GLY A 144 11.51 4.50 1.79
N ALA A 145 10.70 3.57 1.28
CA ALA A 145 11.03 2.78 0.10
C ALA A 145 11.01 3.66 -1.18
N ILE A 146 10.01 4.54 -1.35
CA ILE A 146 9.95 5.51 -2.45
C ILE A 146 11.23 6.35 -2.50
N ARG A 147 11.63 6.95 -1.37
CA ARG A 147 12.88 7.74 -1.30
C ARG A 147 14.12 6.90 -1.67
N THR A 148 14.16 5.63 -1.26
CA THR A 148 15.25 4.72 -1.62
C THR A 148 15.29 4.47 -3.13
N THR A 149 14.12 4.24 -3.75
CA THR A 149 13.99 4.01 -5.18
C THR A 149 14.35 5.26 -5.99
N ASP A 150 13.84 6.43 -5.60
CA ASP A 150 14.14 7.71 -6.25
C ASP A 150 15.64 8.03 -6.24
N ASN A 151 16.29 7.84 -5.09
CA ASN A 151 17.72 8.03 -4.97
C ASN A 151 18.53 7.04 -5.82
N ALA A 152 18.09 5.80 -5.92
CA ALA A 152 18.74 4.80 -6.74
C ALA A 152 18.54 5.08 -8.24
N ILE A 153 17.34 5.52 -8.65
CA ILE A 153 17.06 5.96 -10.03
C ILE A 153 17.96 7.14 -10.41
N ALA A 154 18.05 8.16 -9.55
CA ALA A 154 18.89 9.35 -9.79
C ALA A 154 20.38 8.98 -9.92
N LYS A 155 20.90 8.16 -8.99
CA LYS A 155 22.29 7.68 -9.05
C LYS A 155 22.58 6.86 -10.31
N THR A 156 21.67 5.96 -10.69
CA THR A 156 21.83 5.14 -11.90
C THR A 156 21.80 6.00 -13.17
N ALA A 157 20.95 7.00 -13.22
CA ALA A 157 20.91 7.94 -14.34
C ALA A 157 22.21 8.76 -14.48
N LEU A 158 22.77 9.22 -13.35
CA LEU A 158 24.07 9.94 -13.33
C LEU A 158 25.23 9.05 -13.76
N LEU A 159 25.28 7.79 -13.28
CA LEU A 159 26.28 6.82 -13.72
C LEU A 159 26.19 6.54 -15.21
N GLY A 160 24.98 6.38 -15.75
CA GLY A 160 24.76 6.21 -17.18
C GLY A 160 25.23 7.41 -18.02
N LYS A 161 25.12 8.62 -17.50
CA LYS A 161 25.66 9.82 -18.15
C LYS A 161 27.19 9.82 -18.12
N GLY A 162 27.81 9.55 -16.98
CA GLY A 162 29.27 9.51 -16.83
C GLY A 162 29.92 8.40 -17.68
N LEU A 163 29.33 7.20 -17.72
CA LEU A 163 29.80 6.10 -18.60
C LEU A 163 29.74 6.48 -20.08
N ARG A 164 28.73 7.24 -20.49
CA ARG A 164 28.58 7.75 -21.85
C ARG A 164 29.70 8.73 -22.21
N GLU A 165 29.91 9.71 -21.35
CA GLU A 165 30.95 10.73 -21.55
C GLU A 165 32.34 10.09 -21.61
N ALA A 166 32.64 9.16 -20.73
CA ALA A 166 33.91 8.40 -20.74
C ALA A 166 34.06 7.56 -22.02
N GLY A 167 32.99 6.88 -22.44
CA GLY A 167 33.02 6.11 -23.69
C GLY A 167 33.23 6.97 -24.94
N HIS A 168 32.61 8.15 -25.00
CA HIS A 168 32.82 9.10 -26.10
C HIS A 168 34.24 9.64 -26.12
N THR A 169 34.77 9.99 -24.94
CA THR A 169 36.16 10.47 -24.81
C THR A 169 37.16 9.40 -25.24
N ALA A 170 36.98 8.15 -24.81
CA ALA A 170 37.84 7.05 -25.22
C ALA A 170 37.75 6.77 -26.72
N ALA A 171 36.52 6.76 -27.29
CA ALA A 171 36.32 6.55 -28.72
C ALA A 171 36.97 7.65 -29.55
N ASN A 172 36.88 8.92 -29.14
CA ASN A 172 37.54 10.03 -29.82
C ASN A 172 39.06 9.96 -29.67
N ALA A 173 39.58 9.58 -28.51
CA ALA A 173 41.02 9.37 -28.33
C ALA A 173 41.57 8.28 -29.28
N PHE A 174 40.87 7.14 -29.45
CA PHE A 174 41.23 6.12 -30.44
C PHE A 174 41.14 6.63 -31.86
N ARG A 175 40.17 7.45 -32.20
CA ARG A 175 40.04 8.07 -33.56
C ARG A 175 41.19 9.02 -33.87
N THR A 176 41.51 9.89 -32.90
CA THR A 176 42.65 10.82 -33.02
C THR A 176 43.97 10.05 -33.18
N PHE A 177 44.19 8.97 -32.41
CA PHE A 177 45.33 8.11 -32.55
C PHE A 177 45.43 7.41 -33.95
N ALA A 178 44.26 7.16 -34.57
CA ALA A 178 44.17 6.58 -35.92
C ALA A 178 44.04 7.60 -37.04
N ASP A 179 44.42 8.87 -36.80
CA ASP A 179 44.30 10.01 -37.73
C ASP A 179 42.89 10.20 -38.36
N LYS A 180 41.87 9.88 -37.58
CA LYS A 180 40.47 10.09 -37.94
C LYS A 180 39.87 11.28 -37.21
N LEU A 181 38.98 12.01 -37.90
CA LEU A 181 38.27 13.13 -37.28
C LEU A 181 37.46 12.69 -36.07
N GLU A 182 37.47 13.53 -35.02
CA GLU A 182 36.59 13.38 -33.88
C GLU A 182 35.11 13.41 -34.27
N VAL A 183 34.30 12.64 -33.58
CA VAL A 183 32.86 12.59 -33.81
C VAL A 183 32.17 13.35 -32.69
N ASP A 184 31.30 14.27 -33.09
CA ASP A 184 30.35 14.88 -32.12
C ASP A 184 29.21 13.90 -31.86
N TYR A 185 29.19 13.37 -30.64
CA TYR A 185 28.17 12.44 -30.13
C TYR A 185 26.97 13.15 -29.52
N SER A 186 26.93 14.49 -29.45
CA SER A 186 25.86 15.25 -28.80
C SER A 186 24.49 15.05 -29.46
N GLN A 187 24.46 14.75 -30.76
CA GLN A 187 23.24 14.55 -31.53
C GLN A 187 22.87 13.08 -31.81
N LYS A 188 23.67 12.11 -31.36
CA LYS A 188 23.35 10.70 -31.57
C LYS A 188 22.57 10.15 -30.39
N GLU A 189 21.29 9.84 -30.59
CA GLU A 189 20.53 8.98 -29.68
C GLU A 189 21.17 7.59 -29.62
N GLN A 190 22.02 7.37 -28.64
CA GLN A 190 22.57 6.05 -28.41
C GLN A 190 21.65 5.24 -27.50
N LYS A 191 21.28 4.05 -27.98
CA LYS A 191 20.51 3.06 -27.23
C LYS A 191 21.33 2.52 -26.06
N HIS A 192 21.17 3.13 -24.87
CA HIS A 192 21.82 2.64 -23.65
C HIS A 192 21.05 1.47 -23.08
N THR A 193 21.38 0.27 -23.48
CA THR A 193 20.69 -0.96 -23.10
C THR A 193 20.80 -1.24 -21.61
N ILE A 194 21.97 -1.03 -21.00
CA ILE A 194 22.23 -1.37 -19.58
C ILE A 194 21.48 -0.46 -18.60
N THR A 195 21.57 0.87 -18.78
CA THR A 195 20.88 1.82 -17.90
C THR A 195 19.37 1.75 -18.05
N LYS A 196 18.87 1.54 -19.28
CA LYS A 196 17.43 1.36 -19.52
C LYS A 196 16.91 0.05 -18.91
N ALA A 197 17.65 -1.03 -19.04
CA ALA A 197 17.26 -2.33 -18.49
C ALA A 197 17.07 -2.28 -16.98
N VAL A 198 17.97 -1.63 -16.23
CA VAL A 198 17.89 -1.54 -14.77
C VAL A 198 16.93 -0.45 -14.30
N LEU A 199 16.81 0.66 -15.03
CA LEU A 199 15.90 1.75 -14.65
C LEU A 199 14.42 1.37 -14.81
N ALA A 200 14.07 0.47 -15.73
CA ALA A 200 12.68 0.09 -15.95
C ALA A 200 12.06 -0.62 -14.74
N PRO A 201 12.64 -1.70 -14.16
CA PRO A 201 12.11 -2.33 -12.97
C PRO A 201 12.16 -1.42 -11.73
N MET A 202 13.19 -0.57 -11.59
CA MET A 202 13.22 0.39 -10.49
C MET A 202 12.05 1.40 -10.55
N LYS A 203 11.72 1.90 -11.74
CA LYS A 203 10.55 2.75 -11.95
C LYS A 203 9.25 1.97 -11.72
N ALA A 204 9.18 0.71 -12.12
CA ALA A 204 8.03 -0.14 -11.85
C ALA A 204 7.82 -0.34 -10.34
N VAL A 205 8.88 -0.66 -9.58
CA VAL A 205 8.84 -0.69 -8.10
C VAL A 205 8.34 0.63 -7.53
N ASN A 206 8.87 1.77 -8.02
CA ASN A 206 8.43 3.09 -7.53
C ASN A 206 6.94 3.34 -7.78
N ASN A 207 6.44 3.01 -8.97
CA ASN A 207 5.02 3.14 -9.30
C ASN A 207 4.13 2.27 -8.41
N VAL A 208 4.55 1.05 -8.10
CA VAL A 208 3.84 0.17 -7.17
C VAL A 208 3.80 0.79 -5.78
N LEU A 209 4.93 1.31 -5.28
CA LEU A 209 5.02 1.96 -3.96
C LEU A 209 4.13 3.21 -3.86
N VAL A 210 4.13 4.08 -4.87
CA VAL A 210 3.23 5.25 -4.93
C VAL A 210 1.76 4.80 -4.92
N SER A 211 1.44 3.75 -5.67
CA SER A 211 0.09 3.20 -5.65
C SER A 211 -0.29 2.56 -4.29
N MET A 212 0.68 2.00 -3.56
CA MET A 212 0.45 1.53 -2.17
C MET A 212 0.18 2.69 -1.23
N GLU A 213 0.92 3.80 -1.35
CA GLU A 213 0.69 5.00 -0.53
C GLU A 213 -0.75 5.53 -0.71
N LEU A 214 -1.23 5.63 -1.94
CA LEU A 214 -2.62 6.04 -2.23
C LEU A 214 -3.67 5.11 -1.59
N HIS A 215 -3.43 3.79 -1.59
CA HIS A 215 -4.32 2.83 -0.93
C HIS A 215 -4.31 2.98 0.60
N LEU A 216 -3.15 3.28 1.17
CA LEU A 216 -3.02 3.52 2.61
C LEU A 216 -3.73 4.80 3.03
N ASP A 217 -3.55 5.89 2.29
CA ASP A 217 -4.25 7.14 2.56
C ASP A 217 -5.78 6.95 2.46
N ALA A 218 -6.27 6.30 1.40
CA ALA A 218 -7.68 5.99 1.26
C ALA A 218 -8.23 5.11 2.40
N SER A 219 -7.44 4.11 2.85
CA SER A 219 -7.83 3.28 4.01
C SER A 219 -7.94 4.08 5.29
N ILE A 220 -7.00 5.00 5.53
CA ILE A 220 -6.96 5.85 6.73
C ILE A 220 -8.17 6.80 6.72
N ASP A 221 -8.46 7.42 5.58
CA ASP A 221 -9.62 8.31 5.43
C ASP A 221 -10.93 7.56 5.68
N LYS A 222 -11.04 6.31 5.21
CA LYS A 222 -12.22 5.47 5.45
C LYS A 222 -12.38 5.06 6.92
N LEU A 223 -11.29 4.86 7.65
CA LEU A 223 -11.35 4.62 9.10
C LEU A 223 -11.88 5.84 9.86
N ASP A 224 -11.46 7.05 9.47
CA ASP A 224 -11.96 8.27 10.07
C ASP A 224 -13.45 8.49 9.76
N ASN A 225 -13.85 8.24 8.51
CA ASN A 225 -15.26 8.30 8.11
C ASN A 225 -16.13 7.28 8.88
N LEU A 226 -15.64 6.04 9.02
CA LEU A 226 -16.33 4.99 9.77
C LEU A 226 -16.60 5.44 11.22
N ALA A 227 -15.57 5.97 11.90
CA ALA A 227 -15.70 6.45 13.28
C ALA A 227 -16.74 7.59 13.39
N MET A 228 -16.70 8.55 12.45
CA MET A 228 -17.66 9.65 12.38
C MET A 228 -19.09 9.15 12.11
N ASN A 229 -19.26 8.25 11.13
CA ASN A 229 -20.57 7.69 10.78
C ASN A 229 -21.19 6.89 11.94
N VAL A 230 -20.38 6.18 12.71
CA VAL A 230 -20.83 5.50 13.93
C VAL A 230 -21.29 6.49 14.98
N GLN A 231 -20.58 7.59 15.18
CA GLN A 231 -20.98 8.62 16.17
C GLN A 231 -22.30 9.28 15.78
N ILE A 232 -22.45 9.68 14.52
CA ILE A 232 -23.68 10.28 14.00
C ILE A 232 -24.89 9.33 14.18
N ASP A 233 -24.69 8.05 13.88
CA ASP A 233 -25.78 7.07 13.99
C ASP A 233 -26.19 6.82 15.45
N LYS A 234 -25.22 6.76 16.39
CA LYS A 234 -25.50 6.69 17.83
C LYS A 234 -26.33 7.87 18.32
N GLU A 235 -26.01 9.07 17.89
CA GLU A 235 -26.72 10.29 18.31
C GLU A 235 -28.16 10.31 17.78
N LYS A 236 -28.35 9.97 16.51
CA LYS A 236 -29.68 9.84 15.90
C LYS A 236 -30.55 8.82 16.63
N HIS A 237 -29.97 7.67 16.98
CA HIS A 237 -30.72 6.61 17.66
C HIS A 237 -31.11 7.00 19.08
N LYS A 238 -30.23 7.65 19.84
CA LYS A 238 -30.54 8.19 21.19
C LYS A 238 -31.62 9.28 21.14
N GLY A 239 -31.62 10.13 20.12
CA GLY A 239 -32.63 11.16 19.94
C GLY A 239 -34.04 10.59 19.67
N ASN A 240 -34.13 9.55 18.85
CA ASN A 240 -35.40 8.89 18.56
C ASN A 240 -35.98 8.12 19.77
N VAL A 241 -35.14 7.50 20.60
CA VAL A 241 -35.59 6.82 21.82
C VAL A 241 -36.18 7.81 22.82
N LYS A 242 -35.59 8.99 23.00
CA LYS A 242 -36.12 10.05 23.91
C LYS A 242 -37.44 10.65 23.44
N SER A 243 -37.67 10.76 22.12
CA SER A 243 -38.93 11.29 21.58
C SER A 243 -40.10 10.29 21.72
N VAL A 244 -39.82 8.98 21.77
CA VAL A 244 -40.86 7.94 21.97
C VAL A 244 -41.26 7.83 23.44
N GLU A 245 -40.34 8.01 24.37
CA GLU A 245 -40.66 8.01 25.82
C GLU A 245 -41.49 9.23 26.27
N GLN A 246 -41.49 10.33 25.51
CA GLN A 246 -42.28 11.56 25.85
C GLN A 246 -43.69 11.55 25.29
N THR A 247 -44.14 10.52 24.59
CA THR A 247 -45.48 10.43 23.97
C THR A 247 -46.40 9.40 24.64
N GLU A 248 -46.15 8.94 25.86
CA GLU A 248 -47.19 8.25 26.63
C GLU A 248 -48.22 9.26 27.10
N PRO A 249 -49.54 9.17 26.69
CA PRO A 249 -50.56 10.07 27.17
C PRO A 249 -50.89 9.74 28.63
N GLU A 250 -50.81 10.74 29.49
CA GLU A 250 -51.45 10.68 30.81
C GLU A 250 -52.96 10.34 30.62
N LEU A 251 -53.27 9.08 30.90
CA LEU A 251 -54.68 8.69 31.11
C LEU A 251 -55.17 9.31 32.41
N SER A 252 -55.70 10.52 32.31
CA SER A 252 -56.41 11.17 33.42
C SER A 252 -57.64 10.33 33.77
N LEU A 253 -57.61 9.70 34.91
CA LEU A 253 -58.75 9.08 35.58
C LEU A 253 -59.78 10.17 35.92
N ILE A 254 -60.83 10.30 35.10
CA ILE A 254 -62.02 11.01 35.51
C ILE A 254 -62.83 10.08 36.40
N HIS A 255 -62.83 10.32 37.70
CA HIS A 255 -63.78 9.75 38.62
C HIS A 255 -65.06 10.60 38.59
N ILE A 256 -66.16 9.97 38.23
CA ILE A 256 -67.57 10.42 38.53
C ILE A 256 -68.08 9.65 39.71
#